data_b773fe10804bdc39f549da6e1d1fddd8
#
_entry.id   b773fe10804bdc39f549da6e1d1fddd8
#
_cell.length_a   1.000
_cell.length_b   1.000
_cell.length_c   1.000
_cell.angle_alpha   90.00
_cell.angle_beta   90.00
_cell.angle_gamma   90.00
#
_symmetry.space_group_name_H-M   'P 1'
#
loop_
_entity.id
_entity.type
_entity.pdbx_description
1 polymer ?
#
loop_
_entity_poly.entity_id
_entity_poly.type
_entity_poly.pdbx_seq_one_letter_code
_entity_poly.pdbx_strand_id
1 'polypeptide(L)'
;MLNLFSPSKLPWMSGTDGQEKVVLTAAEVESLRSEIAALEEREAHFKAQLEHIDEVVRAARLSGYLDMRMRWATLPGEPLPVDDTDVDDWLPRYFVLQGSCIFWYSSCTDLSPQDSTLLSDVVEVGTLPCLRRDNEDKRYYFYISTRYGLKYECSSISKVKVDSWLEALRSDCKL
;
A
#
# COMPACT_ATOMS: atom_id res chain seq x y z
N MET A 1 18.13 -36.07 38.29
CA MET A 1 19.10 -35.49 37.36
C MET A 1 19.02 -36.28 36.06
N LEU A 2 18.30 -35.75 35.14
CA LEU A 2 18.03 -36.39 33.83
C LEU A 2 18.89 -35.72 32.77
N ASN A 3 19.90 -36.44 32.32
CA ASN A 3 20.77 -36.06 31.24
C ASN A 3 20.07 -36.39 29.92
N LEU A 4 19.38 -35.41 29.30
CA LEU A 4 18.50 -35.60 28.15
C LEU A 4 19.07 -35.15 26.81
N PHE A 5 20.38 -34.98 26.68
CA PHE A 5 21.02 -34.71 25.40
C PHE A 5 22.21 -35.61 25.15
N SER A 6 21.93 -36.83 24.72
CA SER A 6 22.88 -37.60 23.93
C SER A 6 22.78 -37.11 22.49
N PRO A 7 23.89 -36.69 21.85
CA PRO A 7 23.89 -36.41 20.42
C PRO A 7 23.91 -37.74 19.67
N SER A 8 22.71 -38.33 19.49
CA SER A 8 22.58 -39.50 18.65
C SER A 8 22.70 -39.09 17.18
N LYS A 9 23.85 -39.40 16.64
CA LYS A 9 24.19 -39.67 15.24
C LYS A 9 23.17 -39.18 14.22
N LEU A 10 23.39 -37.98 13.72
CA LEU A 10 22.79 -37.52 12.48
C LEU A 10 23.32 -38.38 11.32
N PRO A 11 22.46 -38.89 10.40
CA PRO A 11 22.86 -39.87 9.37
C PRO A 11 23.90 -39.39 8.35
N TRP A 12 24.26 -38.10 8.38
CA TRP A 12 25.23 -37.49 7.48
C TRP A 12 26.63 -37.36 8.09
N MET A 13 26.84 -37.88 9.30
CA MET A 13 28.15 -37.91 9.96
C MET A 13 28.88 -39.22 9.83
N SER A 14 28.43 -40.16 9.04
CA SER A 14 29.21 -41.38 8.73
C SER A 14 30.03 -41.15 7.46
N GLY A 15 31.21 -40.71 7.72
CA GLY A 15 32.44 -40.76 7.05
C GLY A 15 32.53 -41.23 5.63
N THR A 16 33.22 -40.62 4.95
CA THR A 16 34.46 -41.02 4.30
C THR A 16 35.06 -39.77 3.69
N ASP A 17 36.23 -39.57 4.07
CA ASP A 17 37.23 -38.66 3.57
C ASP A 17 37.30 -38.73 2.05
N GLY A 18 36.52 -37.88 1.42
CA GLY A 18 36.42 -37.63 0.03
C GLY A 18 35.76 -36.24 -0.15
N GLN A 19 36.42 -35.21 0.40
CA GLN A 19 36.09 -33.86 0.00
C GLN A 19 36.36 -33.77 -1.50
N GLU A 20 35.34 -34.02 -2.29
CA GLU A 20 35.34 -33.71 -3.71
C GLU A 20 35.58 -32.20 -3.82
N LYS A 21 36.86 -31.86 -4.12
CA LYS A 21 37.24 -30.48 -4.33
C LYS A 21 36.50 -29.98 -5.57
N VAL A 22 35.38 -29.29 -5.37
CA VAL A 22 34.69 -28.60 -6.44
C VAL A 22 35.61 -27.47 -6.89
N VAL A 23 36.25 -27.68 -8.04
CA VAL A 23 37.07 -26.66 -8.69
C VAL A 23 36.14 -25.81 -9.55
N LEU A 24 35.77 -24.65 -9.02
CA LEU A 24 34.98 -23.65 -9.79
C LEU A 24 35.92 -22.94 -10.77
N THR A 25 35.43 -22.73 -11.95
CA THR A 25 36.09 -21.87 -12.95
C THR A 25 35.99 -20.40 -12.52
N ALA A 26 36.87 -19.55 -13.04
CA ALA A 26 36.81 -18.11 -12.78
C ALA A 26 35.47 -17.49 -13.21
N ALA A 27 34.87 -17.99 -14.27
CA ALA A 27 33.57 -17.54 -14.77
C ALA A 27 32.43 -17.93 -13.81
N GLU A 28 32.47 -19.15 -13.24
CA GLU A 28 31.47 -19.59 -12.24
C GLU A 28 31.57 -18.78 -10.95
N VAL A 29 32.80 -18.47 -10.50
CA VAL A 29 32.99 -17.61 -9.32
C VAL A 29 32.44 -16.22 -9.55
N GLU A 30 32.64 -15.63 -10.72
CA GLU A 30 32.14 -14.31 -11.06
C GLU A 30 30.60 -14.31 -11.18
N SER A 31 30.01 -15.36 -11.76
CA SER A 31 28.57 -15.55 -11.81
C SER A 31 27.97 -15.61 -10.39
N LEU A 32 28.55 -16.43 -9.51
CA LEU A 32 28.08 -16.55 -8.12
C LEU A 32 28.21 -15.22 -7.33
N ARG A 33 29.29 -14.46 -7.58
CA ARG A 33 29.44 -13.13 -6.96
C ARG A 33 28.34 -12.17 -7.41
N SER A 34 28.01 -12.20 -8.71
CA SER A 34 26.93 -11.38 -9.26
C SER A 34 25.58 -11.77 -8.67
N GLU A 35 25.32 -13.08 -8.52
CA GLU A 35 24.08 -13.57 -7.89
C GLU A 35 23.99 -13.17 -6.42
N ILE A 36 25.09 -13.28 -5.66
CA ILE A 36 25.15 -12.84 -4.26
C ILE A 36 24.83 -11.35 -4.16
N ALA A 37 25.48 -10.51 -4.97
CA ALA A 37 25.24 -9.07 -4.97
C ALA A 37 23.76 -8.71 -5.29
N ALA A 38 23.16 -9.40 -6.26
CA ALA A 38 21.74 -9.22 -6.59
C ALA A 38 20.80 -9.66 -5.46
N LEU A 39 21.15 -10.73 -4.74
CA LEU A 39 20.37 -11.18 -3.59
C LEU A 39 20.50 -10.22 -2.39
N GLU A 40 21.69 -9.70 -2.14
CA GLU A 40 21.94 -8.70 -1.09
C GLU A 40 21.16 -7.41 -1.36
N GLU A 41 21.12 -6.94 -2.61
CA GLU A 41 20.32 -5.78 -3.02
C GLU A 41 18.83 -6.02 -2.78
N ARG A 42 18.32 -7.20 -3.15
CA ARG A 42 16.91 -7.57 -2.91
C ARG A 42 16.58 -7.67 -1.43
N GLU A 43 17.48 -8.23 -0.63
CA GLU A 43 17.32 -8.30 0.82
C GLU A 43 17.24 -6.90 1.43
N ALA A 44 18.15 -6.00 1.04
CA ALA A 44 18.15 -4.61 1.50
C ALA A 44 16.85 -3.89 1.12
N HIS A 45 16.37 -4.11 -0.10
CA HIS A 45 15.10 -3.54 -0.56
C HIS A 45 13.91 -4.04 0.26
N PHE A 46 13.79 -5.35 0.47
CA PHE A 46 12.69 -5.91 1.29
C PHE A 46 12.76 -5.47 2.75
N LYS A 47 13.96 -5.32 3.30
CA LYS A 47 14.14 -4.79 4.64
C LYS A 47 13.64 -3.36 4.74
N ALA A 48 13.99 -2.50 3.78
CA ALA A 48 13.51 -1.12 3.72
C ALA A 48 11.98 -1.06 3.59
N GLN A 49 11.37 -1.93 2.79
CA GLN A 49 9.91 -2.02 2.69
C GLN A 49 9.26 -2.43 4.02
N LEU A 50 9.82 -3.41 4.71
CA LEU A 50 9.29 -3.85 6.01
C LEU A 50 9.40 -2.74 7.07
N GLU A 51 10.53 -2.04 7.13
CA GLU A 51 10.72 -0.92 8.04
C GLU A 51 9.72 0.20 7.77
N HIS A 52 9.48 0.53 6.49
CA HIS A 52 8.49 1.52 6.09
C HIS A 52 7.06 1.11 6.47
N ILE A 53 6.67 -0.14 6.20
CA ILE A 53 5.34 -0.64 6.56
C ILE A 53 5.14 -0.57 8.09
N ASP A 54 6.14 -0.98 8.86
CA ASP A 54 6.08 -0.95 10.33
C ASP A 54 5.93 0.50 10.84
N GLU A 55 6.65 1.45 10.26
CA GLU A 55 6.52 2.87 10.57
C GLU A 55 5.13 3.41 10.22
N VAL A 56 4.62 3.09 9.02
CA VAL A 56 3.27 3.50 8.59
C VAL A 56 2.21 2.93 9.52
N VAL A 57 2.27 1.64 9.85
CA VAL A 57 1.30 0.99 10.74
C VAL A 57 1.31 1.60 12.15
N ARG A 58 2.49 1.98 12.66
CA ARG A 58 2.62 2.59 13.99
C ARG A 58 2.17 4.05 14.03
N ALA A 59 2.42 4.79 12.97
CA ALA A 59 2.18 6.24 12.93
C ALA A 59 0.84 6.62 12.30
N ALA A 60 0.26 5.75 11.48
CA ALA A 60 -1.02 5.99 10.85
C ALA A 60 -2.17 5.87 11.85
N ARG A 61 -3.04 6.87 11.85
CA ARG A 61 -4.33 6.81 12.55
C ARG A 61 -5.31 5.88 11.86
N LEU A 62 -5.27 5.87 10.52
CA LEU A 62 -6.08 5.01 9.67
C LEU A 62 -5.33 4.71 8.38
N SER A 63 -5.38 3.46 7.92
CA SER A 63 -4.80 3.08 6.64
C SER A 63 -5.60 1.94 5.99
N GLY A 64 -5.47 1.83 4.67
CA GLY A 64 -6.10 0.73 3.93
C GLY A 64 -6.34 1.04 2.47
N TYR A 65 -6.62 -0.02 1.71
CA TYR A 65 -6.96 0.11 0.29
C TYR A 65 -8.37 0.67 0.09
N LEU A 66 -8.46 1.64 -0.81
CA LEU A 66 -9.67 2.20 -1.36
C LEU A 66 -9.53 2.27 -2.88
N ASP A 67 -10.61 2.07 -3.62
CA ASP A 67 -10.62 2.45 -5.02
C ASP A 67 -10.86 3.96 -5.08
N MET A 68 -10.03 4.66 -5.84
CA MET A 68 -10.06 6.11 -5.95
C MET A 68 -10.11 6.55 -7.41
N ARG A 69 -10.82 7.62 -7.65
CA ARG A 69 -10.68 8.43 -8.86
C ARG A 69 -10.58 9.91 -8.49
N MET A 70 -9.93 10.68 -9.34
CA MET A 70 -9.71 12.11 -9.15
C MET A 70 -10.50 12.89 -10.17
N ARG A 71 -11.20 13.95 -9.72
CA ARG A 71 -11.95 14.87 -10.59
C ARG A 71 -11.63 16.30 -10.22
N TRP A 72 -11.70 17.19 -11.19
CA TRP A 72 -11.69 18.62 -10.95
C TRP A 72 -13.11 19.10 -10.69
N ALA A 73 -13.29 19.91 -9.66
CA ALA A 73 -14.55 20.61 -9.46
C ALA A 73 -14.70 21.67 -10.57
N THR A 74 -15.87 21.72 -11.17
CA THR A 74 -16.20 22.75 -12.15
C THR A 74 -16.21 24.11 -11.47
N LEU A 75 -15.50 25.07 -12.01
CA LEU A 75 -15.56 26.45 -11.53
C LEU A 75 -16.92 27.08 -11.89
N PRO A 76 -17.44 28.03 -11.08
CA PRO A 76 -18.68 28.71 -11.39
C PRO A 76 -18.61 29.38 -12.76
N GLY A 77 -19.49 28.96 -13.68
CA GLY A 77 -19.55 29.50 -15.05
C GLY A 77 -18.84 28.63 -16.10
N GLU A 78 -18.14 27.58 -15.72
CA GLU A 78 -17.62 26.60 -16.66
C GLU A 78 -18.69 25.56 -17.02
N PRO A 79 -18.71 25.09 -18.29
CA PRO A 79 -19.55 23.96 -18.65
C PRO A 79 -19.14 22.74 -17.83
N LEU A 80 -20.14 21.96 -17.40
CA LEU A 80 -19.85 20.67 -16.74
C LEU A 80 -18.89 19.86 -17.63
N PRO A 81 -17.83 19.27 -17.06
CA PRO A 81 -16.99 18.34 -17.81
C PRO A 81 -17.89 17.31 -18.46
N VAL A 82 -17.67 17.01 -19.73
CA VAL A 82 -18.36 15.92 -20.40
C VAL A 82 -18.06 14.68 -19.57
N ASP A 83 -19.08 14.19 -18.88
CA ASP A 83 -18.96 13.02 -18.02
C ASP A 83 -18.79 11.81 -18.97
N ASP A 84 -17.56 11.42 -19.18
CA ASP A 84 -17.20 10.22 -19.93
C ASP A 84 -17.50 9.03 -19.00
N THR A 85 -18.81 8.80 -18.79
CA THR A 85 -19.32 7.81 -17.83
C THR A 85 -18.94 6.38 -18.16
N ASP A 86 -18.42 6.16 -19.37
CA ASP A 86 -17.99 4.83 -19.83
C ASP A 86 -16.54 4.48 -19.48
N VAL A 87 -15.76 5.44 -18.98
CA VAL A 87 -14.38 5.17 -18.56
C VAL A 87 -14.36 4.82 -17.07
N ASP A 88 -14.09 3.56 -16.78
CA ASP A 88 -13.85 3.08 -15.42
C ASP A 88 -12.43 3.50 -15.00
N ASP A 89 -12.31 4.71 -14.47
CA ASP A 89 -11.06 5.33 -14.03
C ASP A 89 -10.74 5.11 -12.53
N TRP A 90 -11.47 4.17 -11.90
CA TRP A 90 -11.23 3.77 -10.53
C TRP A 90 -9.95 2.94 -10.40
N LEU A 91 -9.03 3.44 -9.60
CA LEU A 91 -7.75 2.78 -9.35
C LEU A 91 -7.62 2.41 -7.87
N PRO A 92 -7.22 1.19 -7.54
CA PRO A 92 -6.90 0.83 -6.15
C PRO A 92 -5.70 1.63 -5.67
N ARG A 93 -5.83 2.26 -4.49
CA ARG A 93 -4.77 3.02 -3.83
C ARG A 93 -4.72 2.65 -2.35
N TYR A 94 -3.53 2.60 -1.81
CA TYR A 94 -3.33 2.42 -0.38
C TYR A 94 -3.28 3.79 0.28
N PHE A 95 -4.29 4.10 1.08
CA PHE A 95 -4.45 5.36 1.79
C PHE A 95 -3.86 5.28 3.19
N VAL A 96 -3.22 6.35 3.62
CA VAL A 96 -2.66 6.50 4.97
C VAL A 96 -3.01 7.89 5.51
N LEU A 97 -3.74 7.93 6.61
CA LEU A 97 -4.02 9.15 7.38
C LEU A 97 -3.01 9.23 8.51
N GLN A 98 -2.08 10.16 8.41
CA GLN A 98 -0.98 10.32 9.36
C GLN A 98 -0.75 11.80 9.67
N GLY A 99 -0.77 12.16 10.95
CA GLY A 99 -0.65 13.55 11.37
C GLY A 99 -1.70 14.43 10.72
N SER A 100 -1.27 15.47 10.02
CA SER A 100 -2.14 16.42 9.30
C SER A 100 -2.24 16.15 7.80
N CYS A 101 -1.88 14.96 7.34
CA CYS A 101 -1.83 14.61 5.93
C CYS A 101 -2.57 13.32 5.61
N ILE A 102 -3.12 13.27 4.41
CA ILE A 102 -3.56 12.04 3.76
C ILE A 102 -2.54 11.74 2.67
N PHE A 103 -1.97 10.55 2.70
CA PHE A 103 -1.07 10.04 1.68
C PHE A 103 -1.75 8.91 0.93
N TRP A 104 -1.45 8.75 -0.35
CA TRP A 104 -1.83 7.55 -1.09
C TRP A 104 -0.69 7.01 -1.94
N TYR A 105 -0.63 5.70 -1.95
CA TYR A 105 0.39 4.89 -2.60
C TYR A 105 -0.25 3.97 -3.63
N SER A 106 0.48 3.49 -4.63
CA SER A 106 -0.02 2.42 -5.51
C SER A 106 -0.15 1.11 -4.75
N SER A 107 0.81 0.83 -3.86
CA SER A 107 0.84 -0.36 -3.01
C SER A 107 1.24 -0.01 -1.59
N CYS A 108 0.81 -0.82 -0.62
CA CYS A 108 1.26 -0.69 0.77
C CYS A 108 2.76 -0.94 0.97
N THR A 109 3.44 -1.49 -0.02
CA THR A 109 4.89 -1.75 -0.02
C THR A 109 5.71 -0.64 -0.67
N ASP A 110 5.07 0.37 -1.25
CA ASP A 110 5.78 1.50 -1.87
C ASP A 110 6.42 2.38 -0.79
N LEU A 111 7.69 2.71 -0.98
CA LEU A 111 8.47 3.52 -0.04
C LEU A 111 8.14 5.01 -0.12
N SER A 112 7.49 5.44 -1.20
CA SER A 112 7.12 6.82 -1.42
C SER A 112 5.65 6.93 -1.81
N PRO A 113 4.90 7.91 -1.27
CA PRO A 113 3.55 8.17 -1.72
C PRO A 113 3.56 8.68 -3.16
N GLN A 114 2.50 8.37 -3.90
CA GLN A 114 2.28 8.96 -5.22
C GLN A 114 1.88 10.43 -5.13
N ASP A 115 1.09 10.74 -4.09
CA ASP A 115 0.64 12.09 -3.82
C ASP A 115 0.14 12.22 -2.38
N SER A 116 -0.15 13.44 -1.95
CA SER A 116 -0.65 13.74 -0.61
C SER A 116 -1.53 14.98 -0.60
N THR A 117 -2.41 15.06 0.40
CA THR A 117 -3.24 16.23 0.66
C THR A 117 -3.17 16.60 2.14
N LEU A 118 -2.99 17.87 2.43
CA LEU A 118 -3.10 18.40 3.79
C LEU A 118 -4.56 18.39 4.23
N LEU A 119 -4.82 18.01 5.46
CA LEU A 119 -6.16 18.07 6.05
C LEU A 119 -6.68 19.51 6.12
N SER A 120 -5.76 20.49 6.26
CA SER A 120 -6.09 21.92 6.21
C SER A 120 -6.61 22.40 4.85
N ASP A 121 -6.34 21.65 3.79
CA ASP A 121 -6.79 21.95 2.43
C ASP A 121 -8.12 21.29 2.09
N VAL A 122 -8.58 20.38 2.93
CA VAL A 122 -9.89 19.73 2.81
C VAL A 122 -10.98 20.71 3.24
N VAL A 123 -11.93 20.95 2.37
CA VAL A 123 -13.07 21.87 2.62
C VAL A 123 -14.38 21.15 2.82
N GLU A 124 -14.48 19.94 2.30
CA GLU A 124 -15.71 19.13 2.41
C GLU A 124 -15.40 17.65 2.35
N VAL A 125 -16.12 16.88 3.17
CA VAL A 125 -16.12 15.41 3.16
C VAL A 125 -17.55 14.92 3.22
N GLY A 126 -17.96 14.13 2.24
CA GLY A 126 -19.35 13.67 2.14
C GLY A 126 -19.50 12.28 1.54
N THR A 127 -20.72 11.77 1.58
CA THR A 127 -21.07 10.49 0.95
C THR A 127 -21.60 10.72 -0.45
N LEU A 128 -21.31 9.79 -1.36
CA LEU A 128 -21.94 9.74 -2.68
C LEU A 128 -23.03 8.68 -2.69
N PRO A 129 -24.05 8.83 -3.57
CA PRO A 129 -25.06 7.82 -3.76
C PRO A 129 -24.45 6.48 -4.17
N CYS A 130 -25.00 5.39 -3.63
CA CYS A 130 -24.60 4.06 -4.03
C CYS A 130 -25.11 3.80 -5.46
N LEU A 131 -24.22 3.80 -6.43
CA LEU A 131 -24.53 3.40 -7.80
C LEU A 131 -24.55 1.88 -7.85
N ARG A 132 -25.72 1.27 -8.06
CA ARG A 132 -25.85 -0.16 -8.36
C ARG A 132 -25.65 -0.37 -9.85
N ARG A 133 -24.58 -1.06 -10.23
CA ARG A 133 -24.54 -1.77 -11.51
C ARG A 133 -25.15 -3.16 -11.29
N ASP A 134 -25.98 -3.61 -12.19
CA ASP A 134 -26.89 -4.76 -12.03
C ASP A 134 -26.24 -6.13 -11.73
N ASN A 135 -24.91 -6.22 -11.71
CA ASN A 135 -24.17 -7.47 -11.47
C ASN A 135 -22.91 -7.31 -10.60
N GLU A 136 -22.72 -6.20 -9.90
CA GLU A 136 -21.54 -5.96 -9.08
C GLU A 136 -21.90 -5.92 -7.58
N ASP A 137 -20.93 -6.27 -6.73
CA ASP A 137 -21.04 -6.14 -5.28
C ASP A 137 -21.38 -4.69 -4.90
N LYS A 138 -22.27 -4.54 -3.92
CA LYS A 138 -22.69 -3.24 -3.42
C LYS A 138 -21.48 -2.46 -2.91
N ARG A 139 -21.17 -1.33 -3.56
CA ARG A 139 -20.09 -0.45 -3.17
C ARG A 139 -20.63 0.78 -2.43
N TYR A 140 -19.82 1.27 -1.50
CA TYR A 140 -20.09 2.47 -0.71
C TYR A 140 -19.07 3.53 -1.12
N TYR A 141 -19.53 4.77 -1.29
CA TYR A 141 -18.75 5.85 -1.86
C TYR A 141 -18.71 7.04 -0.92
N PHE A 142 -17.58 7.73 -0.90
CA PHE A 142 -17.42 9.01 -0.25
C PHE A 142 -16.49 9.90 -1.08
N TYR A 143 -16.45 11.20 -0.77
CA TYR A 143 -15.58 12.12 -1.44
C TYR A 143 -14.88 13.05 -0.45
N ILE A 144 -13.73 13.56 -0.89
CA ILE A 144 -12.92 14.58 -0.24
C ILE A 144 -12.74 15.71 -1.24
N SER A 145 -13.22 16.92 -0.92
CA SER A 145 -13.03 18.10 -1.76
C SER A 145 -11.99 19.01 -1.14
N THR A 146 -11.10 19.54 -1.98
CA THR A 146 -10.03 20.45 -1.54
C THR A 146 -10.32 21.89 -2.00
N ARG A 147 -9.72 22.85 -1.31
CA ARG A 147 -9.80 24.28 -1.67
C ARG A 147 -9.23 24.60 -3.05
N TYR A 148 -8.46 23.71 -3.64
CA TYR A 148 -7.87 23.86 -4.97
C TYR A 148 -8.75 23.34 -6.08
N GLY A 149 -9.98 22.92 -5.79
CA GLY A 149 -10.90 22.37 -6.77
C GLY A 149 -10.66 20.91 -7.12
N LEU A 150 -9.76 20.21 -6.42
CA LEU A 150 -9.60 18.77 -6.56
C LEU A 150 -10.62 18.05 -5.70
N LYS A 151 -11.25 17.05 -6.28
CA LYS A 151 -12.20 16.15 -5.63
C LYS A 151 -11.70 14.71 -5.79
N TYR A 152 -11.42 14.08 -4.66
CA TYR A 152 -11.10 12.66 -4.59
C TYR A 152 -12.36 11.89 -4.27
N GLU A 153 -12.79 11.03 -5.15
CA GLU A 153 -13.89 10.11 -4.93
C GLU A 153 -13.30 8.76 -4.57
N CYS A 154 -13.76 8.21 -3.45
CA CYS A 154 -13.25 6.97 -2.90
C CYS A 154 -14.36 5.94 -2.74
N SER A 155 -14.06 4.66 -2.94
CA SER A 155 -15.03 3.59 -2.77
C SER A 155 -14.46 2.35 -2.09
N SER A 156 -15.37 1.59 -1.47
CA SER A 156 -15.07 0.28 -0.90
C SER A 156 -16.32 -0.59 -0.88
N ILE A 157 -16.13 -1.90 -0.96
CA ILE A 157 -17.20 -2.88 -0.70
C ILE A 157 -17.57 -2.94 0.79
N SER A 158 -16.71 -2.47 1.68
CA SER A 158 -16.93 -2.46 3.12
C SER A 158 -17.51 -1.13 3.59
N LYS A 159 -18.78 -1.15 4.03
CA LYS A 159 -19.42 0.02 4.64
C LYS A 159 -18.68 0.50 5.88
N VAL A 160 -18.24 -0.42 6.73
CA VAL A 160 -17.51 -0.10 7.96
C VAL A 160 -16.24 0.67 7.65
N LYS A 161 -15.50 0.27 6.61
CA LYS A 161 -14.30 0.97 6.19
C LYS A 161 -14.61 2.41 5.75
N VAL A 162 -15.65 2.60 4.92
CA VAL A 162 -16.07 3.93 4.48
C VAL A 162 -16.51 4.81 5.65
N ASP A 163 -17.31 4.25 6.57
CA ASP A 163 -17.76 4.99 7.76
C ASP A 163 -16.57 5.41 8.65
N SER A 164 -15.56 4.52 8.84
CA SER A 164 -14.35 4.83 9.60
C SER A 164 -13.53 5.96 8.98
N TRP A 165 -13.40 5.96 7.64
CA TRP A 165 -12.72 7.04 6.92
C TRP A 165 -13.47 8.37 7.05
N LEU A 166 -14.79 8.36 6.88
CA LEU A 166 -15.63 9.55 7.03
C LEU A 166 -15.54 10.14 8.44
N GLU A 167 -15.60 9.29 9.47
CA GLU A 167 -15.50 9.71 10.86
C GLU A 167 -14.13 10.32 11.15
N ALA A 168 -13.05 9.65 10.74
CA ALA A 168 -11.69 10.14 10.94
C ALA A 168 -11.47 11.49 10.25
N LEU A 169 -11.85 11.61 8.99
CA LEU A 169 -11.67 12.84 8.21
C LEU A 169 -12.48 14.01 8.76
N ARG A 170 -13.75 13.79 9.13
CA ARG A 170 -14.59 14.84 9.72
C ARG A 170 -14.03 15.32 11.06
N SER A 171 -13.56 14.41 11.88
CA SER A 171 -12.94 14.74 13.16
C SER A 171 -11.68 15.58 12.99
N ASP A 172 -10.83 15.23 12.02
CA ASP A 172 -9.53 15.88 11.85
C ASP A 172 -9.60 17.20 11.07
N CYS A 173 -10.51 17.29 10.08
CA CYS A 173 -10.73 18.52 9.32
C CYS A 173 -11.59 19.53 10.10
N LYS A 174 -12.16 19.17 11.24
CA LYS A 174 -13.10 20.00 12.04
C LYS A 174 -14.30 20.48 11.20
N LEU A 175 -14.79 19.61 10.30
CA LEU A 175 -15.94 19.85 9.41
C LEU A 175 -17.25 19.45 10.09
#